data_c6a5d132fe47d012e4ab81b1a0aebc22
#
_entry.id   c6a5d132fe47d012e4ab81b1a0aebc22
#
_cell.length_a   1.000
_cell.length_b   1.000
_cell.length_c   1.000
_cell.angle_alpha   90.00
_cell.angle_beta   90.00
_cell.angle_gamma   90.00
#
_symmetry.space_group_name_H-M   'P 1'
#
loop_
_entity.id
_entity.type
_entity.pdbx_description
1 polymer ?
#
loop_
_entity_poly.entity_id
_entity_poly.type
_entity_poly.pdbx_seq_one_letter_code
_entity_poly.pdbx_strand_id
1 'polypeptide(L)'
;ILVKTALQIMTLTFVRTAELINMEWNEIDFDNHLWRIPAYKMKMALPHIVPLSRQAIELLKGLQPITGNKQFVFYNHSTAKPLSNNALLSAIRTMGYTGRMTGHGFRGLASATLHEQGYMHDAIEIQLAHTVGNAVSQAYNHAQHLEYRTKMMQEWSDFINSLRNKIVPFPKYKQA
;
A
#
# COMPACT_ATOMS: atom_id res chain seq x y z
N ILE A 1 12.49 -8.30 -8.39
CA ILE A 1 12.08 -8.21 -6.99
C ILE A 1 11.30 -6.93 -6.71
N LEU A 2 11.78 -5.76 -7.13
CA LEU A 2 11.20 -4.43 -6.81
C LEU A 2 9.71 -4.31 -7.18
N VAL A 3 9.33 -4.67 -8.42
CA VAL A 3 7.94 -4.58 -8.88
C VAL A 3 7.02 -5.50 -8.08
N LYS A 4 7.48 -6.72 -7.78
CA LYS A 4 6.74 -7.66 -6.93
C LYS A 4 6.48 -7.08 -5.55
N THR A 5 7.53 -6.58 -4.89
CA THR A 5 7.42 -6.00 -3.55
C THR A 5 6.57 -4.72 -3.57
N ALA A 6 6.68 -3.89 -4.62
CA ALA A 6 5.83 -2.72 -4.77
C ALA A 6 4.33 -3.09 -4.85
N LEU A 7 3.97 -4.12 -5.61
CA LEU A 7 2.59 -4.62 -5.67
C LEU A 7 2.12 -5.19 -4.33
N GLN A 8 3.00 -5.89 -3.60
CA GLN A 8 2.69 -6.39 -2.26
C GLN A 8 2.45 -5.24 -1.26
N ILE A 9 3.33 -4.23 -1.23
CA ILE A 9 3.14 -3.05 -0.36
C ILE A 9 1.86 -2.30 -0.77
N MET A 10 1.59 -2.14 -2.07
CA MET A 10 0.35 -1.52 -2.54
C MET A 10 -0.90 -2.26 -2.03
N THR A 11 -0.88 -3.58 -2.04
CA THR A 11 -1.98 -4.41 -1.52
C THR A 11 -2.16 -4.23 -0.01
N LEU A 12 -1.06 -4.12 0.74
CA LEU A 12 -1.06 -4.01 2.19
C LEU A 12 -1.38 -2.60 2.69
N THR A 13 -1.12 -1.54 1.90
CA THR A 13 -1.27 -0.14 2.32
C THR A 13 -2.37 0.60 1.58
N PHE A 14 -2.77 0.10 0.41
CA PHE A 14 -3.71 0.68 -0.56
C PHE A 14 -3.56 2.20 -0.78
N VAL A 15 -2.33 2.71 -0.70
CA VAL A 15 -1.96 4.07 -1.11
C VAL A 15 -2.07 4.26 -2.61
N ARG A 16 -2.03 5.49 -3.12
CA ARG A 16 -2.02 5.73 -4.57
C ARG A 16 -0.72 5.27 -5.19
N THR A 17 -0.78 4.80 -6.43
CA THR A 17 0.41 4.30 -7.14
C THR A 17 1.51 5.36 -7.21
N ALA A 18 1.16 6.63 -7.42
CA ALA A 18 2.13 7.73 -7.45
C ALA A 18 2.83 7.95 -6.10
N GLU A 19 2.11 7.79 -5.00
CA GLU A 19 2.67 7.85 -3.66
C GLU A 19 3.66 6.69 -3.44
N LEU A 20 3.23 5.48 -3.78
CA LEU A 20 4.04 4.27 -3.61
C LEU A 20 5.36 4.31 -4.39
N ILE A 21 5.32 4.58 -5.70
CA ILE A 21 6.54 4.56 -6.53
C ILE A 21 7.56 5.62 -6.12
N ASN A 22 7.10 6.74 -5.54
CA ASN A 22 7.93 7.82 -5.02
C ASN A 22 8.25 7.69 -3.52
N MET A 23 8.01 6.52 -2.90
CA MET A 23 8.37 6.25 -1.52
C MET A 23 9.89 6.40 -1.32
N GLU A 24 10.29 7.17 -0.32
CA GLU A 24 11.69 7.38 0.06
C GLU A 24 12.00 6.69 1.40
N TRP A 25 13.25 6.24 1.56
CA TRP A 25 13.68 5.56 2.77
C TRP A 25 13.60 6.44 4.03
N ASN A 26 13.87 7.75 3.89
CA ASN A 26 13.79 8.72 5.00
C ASN A 26 12.35 9.02 5.47
N GLU A 27 11.35 8.58 4.73
CA GLU A 27 9.93 8.71 5.11
C GLU A 27 9.45 7.56 6.00
N ILE A 28 10.25 6.48 6.13
CA ILE A 28 9.88 5.27 6.84
C ILE A 28 10.44 5.28 8.26
N ASP A 29 9.54 5.32 9.21
CA ASP A 29 9.82 5.17 10.64
C ASP A 29 9.67 3.68 11.00
N PHE A 30 10.79 2.96 11.00
CA PHE A 30 10.82 1.52 11.27
C PHE A 30 10.52 1.18 12.74
N ASP A 31 10.79 2.10 13.66
CA ASP A 31 10.60 1.88 15.10
C ASP A 31 9.12 2.00 15.46
N ASN A 32 8.43 2.99 14.88
CA ASN A 32 7.00 3.22 15.10
C ASN A 32 6.11 2.55 14.03
N HIS A 33 6.68 1.86 13.06
CA HIS A 33 5.97 1.24 11.94
C HIS A 33 5.07 2.21 11.17
N LEU A 34 5.61 3.37 10.80
CA LEU A 34 4.88 4.42 10.10
C LEU A 34 5.61 4.82 8.81
N TRP A 35 4.85 5.10 7.77
CA TRP A 35 5.31 5.81 6.59
C TRP A 35 4.71 7.22 6.59
N ARG A 36 5.56 8.24 6.62
CA ARG A 36 5.20 9.65 6.70
C ARG A 36 5.37 10.29 5.33
N ILE A 37 4.28 10.43 4.58
CA ILE A 37 4.28 11.03 3.26
C ILE A 37 4.17 12.55 3.41
N PRO A 38 5.16 13.33 2.93
CA PRO A 38 5.12 14.78 3.05
C PRO A 38 4.06 15.39 2.12
N ALA A 39 3.54 16.56 2.51
CA ALA A 39 2.44 17.25 1.84
C ALA A 39 2.69 17.49 0.34
N TYR A 40 3.92 17.80 -0.06
CA TYR A 40 4.25 18.08 -1.46
C TYR A 40 4.14 16.86 -2.39
N LYS A 41 4.12 15.64 -1.85
CA LYS A 41 3.88 14.39 -2.60
C LYS A 41 2.40 14.03 -2.69
N MET A 42 1.55 14.67 -1.90
CA MET A 42 0.13 14.35 -1.80
C MET A 42 -0.71 15.22 -2.73
N LYS A 43 -1.72 14.59 -3.38
CA LYS A 43 -2.64 15.31 -4.28
C LYS A 43 -3.34 16.50 -3.62
N MET A 44 -3.66 16.38 -2.33
CA MET A 44 -4.37 17.43 -1.57
C MET A 44 -3.43 18.35 -0.79
N ALA A 45 -2.10 18.26 -1.02
CA ALA A 45 -1.08 19.05 -0.32
C ALA A 45 -1.19 19.01 1.23
N LEU A 46 -1.65 17.88 1.78
CA LEU A 46 -1.68 17.60 3.20
C LEU A 46 -0.79 16.40 3.51
N PRO A 47 0.01 16.41 4.59
CA PRO A 47 0.84 15.26 4.94
C PRO A 47 -0.04 14.05 5.26
N HIS A 48 0.45 12.85 4.94
CA HIS A 48 -0.29 11.63 5.20
C HIS A 48 0.57 10.62 5.97
N ILE A 49 0.01 10.05 7.03
CA ILE A 49 0.64 8.99 7.82
C ILE A 49 -0.01 7.67 7.50
N VAL A 50 0.78 6.70 7.04
CA VAL A 50 0.35 5.34 6.72
C VAL A 50 0.91 4.38 7.76
N PRO A 51 0.07 3.75 8.60
CA PRO A 51 0.50 2.66 9.46
C PRO A 51 0.97 1.47 8.61
N LEU A 52 2.12 0.92 8.96
CA LEU A 52 2.73 -0.22 8.29
C LEU A 52 2.55 -1.48 9.16
N SER A 53 1.92 -2.49 8.60
CA SER A 53 1.82 -3.80 9.26
C SER A 53 3.20 -4.46 9.36
N ARG A 54 3.31 -5.49 10.22
CA ARG A 54 4.53 -6.30 10.35
C ARG A 54 4.99 -6.84 9.00
N GLN A 55 4.06 -7.33 8.17
CA GLN A 55 4.33 -7.86 6.84
C GLN A 55 4.88 -6.77 5.89
N ALA A 56 4.35 -5.56 5.97
CA ALA A 56 4.86 -4.44 5.17
C ALA A 56 6.30 -4.06 5.61
N ILE A 57 6.56 -4.00 6.91
CA ILE A 57 7.89 -3.76 7.47
C ILE A 57 8.90 -4.83 7.03
N GLU A 58 8.53 -6.11 7.08
CA GLU A 58 9.38 -7.21 6.63
C GLU A 58 9.74 -7.08 5.14
N LEU A 59 8.77 -6.75 4.30
CA LEU A 59 8.99 -6.51 2.88
C LEU A 59 9.95 -5.34 2.62
N LEU A 60 9.80 -4.24 3.36
CA LEU A 60 10.67 -3.07 3.26
C LEU A 60 12.08 -3.39 3.75
N LYS A 61 12.23 -4.05 4.89
CA LYS A 61 13.53 -4.52 5.39
C LYS A 61 14.23 -5.42 4.38
N GLY A 62 13.49 -6.29 3.69
CA GLY A 62 14.03 -7.14 2.63
C GLY A 62 14.56 -6.37 1.40
N LEU A 63 14.14 -5.12 1.19
CA LEU A 63 14.65 -4.25 0.13
C LEU A 63 15.87 -3.41 0.56
N GLN A 64 16.13 -3.22 1.85
CA GLN A 64 17.25 -2.41 2.32
C GLN A 64 18.61 -2.83 1.75
N PRO A 65 18.96 -4.13 1.63
CA PRO A 65 20.22 -4.54 1.00
C PRO A 65 20.33 -4.17 -0.49
N ILE A 66 19.18 -3.91 -1.16
CA ILE A 66 19.11 -3.68 -2.62
C ILE A 66 19.10 -2.19 -2.94
N THR A 67 18.29 -1.42 -2.23
CA THR A 67 18.08 0.00 -2.51
C THR A 67 18.25 0.92 -1.30
N GLY A 68 18.66 0.39 -0.15
CA GLY A 68 18.80 1.17 1.10
C GLY A 68 19.85 2.29 1.03
N ASN A 69 20.81 2.22 0.10
CA ASN A 69 21.78 3.28 -0.19
C ASN A 69 21.29 4.30 -1.24
N LYS A 70 20.02 4.19 -1.68
CA LYS A 70 19.38 5.10 -2.64
C LYS A 70 18.34 5.96 -1.92
N GLN A 71 17.89 7.02 -2.57
CA GLN A 71 16.81 7.87 -2.06
C GLN A 71 15.48 7.09 -2.04
N PHE A 72 15.14 6.45 -3.17
CA PHE A 72 13.85 5.78 -3.35
C PHE A 72 13.90 4.30 -2.96
N VAL A 73 12.85 3.84 -2.29
CA VAL A 73 12.65 2.41 -1.95
C VAL A 73 12.55 1.57 -3.22
N PHE A 74 11.77 2.04 -4.19
CA PHE A 74 11.55 1.38 -5.48
C PHE A 74 12.41 2.03 -6.56
N TYR A 75 13.72 2.02 -6.37
CA TYR A 75 14.70 2.62 -7.26
C TYR A 75 14.98 1.74 -8.47
N ASN A 76 14.82 2.33 -9.68
CA ASN A 76 15.17 1.66 -10.93
C ASN A 76 16.64 1.95 -11.29
N HIS A 77 17.49 0.93 -11.16
CA HIS A 77 18.93 1.05 -11.44
C HIS A 77 19.26 1.44 -12.90
N SER A 78 18.42 1.02 -13.86
CA SER A 78 18.66 1.32 -15.28
C SER A 78 18.39 2.78 -15.65
N THR A 79 17.43 3.42 -14.96
CA THR A 79 17.04 4.81 -15.27
C THR A 79 17.50 5.81 -14.22
N ALA A 80 18.07 5.34 -13.09
CA ALA A 80 18.40 6.14 -11.91
C ALA A 80 17.22 6.95 -11.33
N LYS A 81 15.98 6.45 -11.49
CA LYS A 81 14.72 7.07 -11.09
C LYS A 81 13.85 6.09 -10.32
N PRO A 82 12.74 6.52 -9.67
CA PRO A 82 11.73 5.61 -9.16
C PRO A 82 11.17 4.68 -10.24
N LEU A 83 10.56 3.57 -9.84
CA LEU A 83 9.76 2.74 -10.75
C LEU A 83 8.68 3.60 -11.42
N SER A 84 8.34 3.26 -12.66
CA SER A 84 7.24 3.93 -13.35
C SER A 84 5.89 3.28 -13.04
N ASN A 85 4.81 4.05 -13.16
CA ASN A 85 3.44 3.54 -13.13
C ASN A 85 3.24 2.37 -14.12
N ASN A 86 3.85 2.49 -15.31
CA ASN A 86 3.74 1.46 -16.35
C ASN A 86 4.40 0.15 -15.93
N ALA A 87 5.44 0.16 -15.09
CA ALA A 87 6.06 -1.07 -14.59
C ALA A 87 5.07 -1.89 -13.75
N LEU A 88 4.30 -1.23 -12.87
CA LEU A 88 3.28 -1.91 -12.06
C LEU A 88 2.10 -2.40 -12.90
N LEU A 89 1.60 -1.56 -13.82
CA LEU A 89 0.51 -1.94 -14.73
C LEU A 89 0.91 -3.09 -15.65
N SER A 90 2.14 -3.09 -16.16
CA SER A 90 2.67 -4.18 -16.99
C SER A 90 2.73 -5.49 -16.21
N ALA A 91 3.19 -5.46 -14.96
CA ALA A 91 3.22 -6.65 -14.11
C ALA A 91 1.81 -7.19 -13.83
N ILE A 92 0.82 -6.32 -13.56
CA ILE A 92 -0.58 -6.72 -13.37
C ILE A 92 -1.12 -7.40 -14.64
N ARG A 93 -0.80 -6.86 -15.82
CA ARG A 93 -1.19 -7.45 -17.12
C ARG A 93 -0.53 -8.80 -17.36
N THR A 94 0.78 -8.91 -17.09
CA THR A 94 1.52 -10.18 -17.24
C THR A 94 0.99 -11.28 -16.33
N MET A 95 0.45 -10.90 -15.15
CA MET A 95 -0.23 -11.85 -14.26
C MET A 95 -1.65 -12.25 -14.74
N GLY A 96 -2.11 -11.80 -15.92
CA GLY A 96 -3.42 -12.17 -16.47
C GLY A 96 -4.60 -11.29 -15.99
N TYR A 97 -4.34 -10.16 -15.35
CA TYR A 97 -5.38 -9.26 -14.83
C TYR A 97 -5.67 -8.05 -15.74
N THR A 98 -5.35 -8.15 -17.04
CA THR A 98 -5.67 -7.09 -18.02
C THR A 98 -7.16 -6.78 -18.01
N GLY A 99 -7.53 -5.51 -17.85
CA GLY A 99 -8.92 -5.06 -17.78
C GLY A 99 -9.68 -5.44 -16.50
N ARG A 100 -9.07 -6.25 -15.61
CA ARG A 100 -9.70 -6.74 -14.37
C ARG A 100 -9.17 -6.05 -13.12
N MET A 101 -7.91 -5.59 -13.13
CA MET A 101 -7.27 -4.92 -12.00
C MET A 101 -6.40 -3.77 -12.47
N THR A 102 -6.40 -2.70 -11.69
CA THR A 102 -5.55 -1.52 -11.86
C THR A 102 -4.97 -1.12 -10.50
N GLY A 103 -3.99 -0.22 -10.47
CA GLY A 103 -3.51 0.33 -9.20
C GLY A 103 -4.61 0.98 -8.34
N HIS A 104 -5.60 1.59 -8.98
CA HIS A 104 -6.77 2.14 -8.29
C HIS A 104 -7.73 1.03 -7.80
N GLY A 105 -7.82 -0.08 -8.49
CA GLY A 105 -8.64 -1.23 -8.11
C GLY A 105 -8.27 -1.82 -6.75
N PHE A 106 -6.99 -1.83 -6.37
CA PHE A 106 -6.57 -2.26 -5.02
C PHE A 106 -7.19 -1.42 -3.91
N ARG A 107 -7.33 -0.11 -4.13
CA ARG A 107 -7.94 0.81 -3.17
C ARG A 107 -9.44 0.58 -3.04
N GLY A 108 -10.13 0.44 -4.17
CA GLY A 108 -11.56 0.14 -4.20
C GLY A 108 -11.88 -1.19 -3.53
N LEU A 109 -11.08 -2.24 -3.80
CA LEU A 109 -11.23 -3.55 -3.17
C LEU A 109 -11.02 -3.47 -1.65
N ALA A 110 -9.96 -2.82 -1.19
CA ALA A 110 -9.69 -2.66 0.24
C ALA A 110 -10.81 -1.88 0.93
N SER A 111 -11.24 -0.75 0.34
CA SER A 111 -12.34 0.05 0.88
C SER A 111 -13.63 -0.76 1.02
N ALA A 112 -14.06 -1.44 -0.04
CA ALA A 112 -15.28 -2.26 0.00
C ALA A 112 -15.20 -3.36 1.06
N THR A 113 -14.11 -4.13 1.07
CA THR A 113 -13.92 -5.23 2.02
C THR A 113 -13.90 -4.74 3.48
N LEU A 114 -13.21 -3.65 3.77
CA LEU A 114 -13.14 -3.10 5.12
C LEU A 114 -14.49 -2.56 5.59
N HIS A 115 -15.27 -1.90 4.72
CA HIS A 115 -16.63 -1.48 5.03
C HIS A 115 -17.55 -2.69 5.28
N GLU A 116 -17.49 -3.74 4.47
CA GLU A 116 -18.24 -4.98 4.65
C GLU A 116 -17.90 -5.68 5.96
N GLN A 117 -16.65 -5.58 6.43
CA GLN A 117 -16.19 -6.12 7.71
C GLN A 117 -16.55 -5.21 8.91
N GLY A 118 -17.19 -4.06 8.68
CA GLY A 118 -17.67 -3.17 9.73
C GLY A 118 -16.62 -2.26 10.35
N TYR A 119 -15.48 -2.02 9.68
CA TYR A 119 -14.52 -1.03 10.12
C TYR A 119 -15.07 0.39 10.02
N MET A 120 -14.58 1.27 10.90
CA MET A 120 -15.01 2.67 10.97
C MET A 120 -14.79 3.40 9.64
N HIS A 121 -15.86 3.99 9.09
CA HIS A 121 -15.83 4.71 7.81
C HIS A 121 -14.73 5.78 7.76
N ASP A 122 -14.66 6.65 8.77
CA ASP A 122 -13.67 7.73 8.79
C ASP A 122 -12.23 7.21 8.81
N ALA A 123 -11.97 6.10 9.50
CA ALA A 123 -10.65 5.48 9.52
C ALA A 123 -10.24 4.94 8.15
N ILE A 124 -11.18 4.34 7.40
CA ILE A 124 -10.98 3.87 6.04
C ILE A 124 -10.70 5.06 5.10
N GLU A 125 -11.52 6.11 5.18
CA GLU A 125 -11.39 7.30 4.34
C GLU A 125 -10.07 8.05 4.60
N ILE A 126 -9.68 8.19 5.87
CA ILE A 126 -8.37 8.77 6.24
C ILE A 126 -7.24 7.90 5.71
N GLN A 127 -7.34 6.57 5.78
CA GLN A 127 -6.32 5.66 5.23
C GLN A 127 -6.20 5.80 3.72
N LEU A 128 -7.30 6.06 3.03
CA LEU A 128 -7.33 6.35 1.60
C LEU A 128 -6.84 7.77 1.25
N ALA A 129 -6.45 8.58 2.23
CA ALA A 129 -6.14 10.00 2.07
C ALA A 129 -7.28 10.74 1.33
N HIS A 130 -8.52 10.44 1.69
CA HIS A 130 -9.70 11.21 1.33
C HIS A 130 -9.97 12.28 2.38
N THR A 131 -10.61 13.35 1.99
CA THR A 131 -10.98 14.44 2.91
C THR A 131 -12.15 13.99 3.79
N VAL A 132 -11.95 13.96 5.10
CA VAL A 132 -12.99 13.69 6.09
C VAL A 132 -13.19 14.96 6.92
N GLY A 133 -14.39 15.52 6.90
CA GLY A 133 -14.71 16.74 7.63
C GLY A 133 -14.17 18.03 6.99
N ASN A 134 -14.14 19.10 7.77
CA ASN A 134 -13.59 20.39 7.36
C ASN A 134 -12.09 20.53 7.70
N ALA A 135 -11.44 21.58 7.20
CA ALA A 135 -9.99 21.79 7.35
C ALA A 135 -9.51 21.82 8.82
N VAL A 136 -10.36 22.28 9.76
CA VAL A 136 -10.03 22.35 11.19
C VAL A 136 -10.06 20.98 11.85
N SER A 137 -10.99 20.11 11.43
CA SER A 137 -11.10 18.74 11.96
C SER A 137 -10.04 17.79 11.43
N GLN A 138 -9.43 18.08 10.29
CA GLN A 138 -8.46 17.18 9.64
C GLN A 138 -7.20 16.93 10.47
N ALA A 139 -6.59 17.97 11.04
CA ALA A 139 -5.41 17.81 11.89
C ALA A 139 -5.72 17.01 13.16
N TYR A 140 -6.91 17.17 13.71
CA TYR A 140 -7.38 16.45 14.90
C TYR A 140 -7.72 14.98 14.58
N ASN A 141 -8.37 14.73 13.44
CA ASN A 141 -8.77 13.39 13.00
C ASN A 141 -7.57 12.48 12.70
N HIS A 142 -6.47 13.02 12.16
CA HIS A 142 -5.27 12.23 11.86
C HIS A 142 -4.65 11.59 13.10
N ALA A 143 -4.58 12.32 14.22
CA ALA A 143 -4.05 11.80 15.48
C ALA A 143 -5.04 10.86 16.17
N GLN A 144 -6.33 11.21 16.15
CA GLN A 144 -7.39 10.49 16.86
C GLN A 144 -7.64 9.07 16.31
N HIS A 145 -7.44 8.85 15.01
CA HIS A 145 -7.70 7.55 14.39
C HIS A 145 -6.41 6.74 14.13
N LEU A 146 -5.23 7.23 14.52
CA LEU A 146 -3.98 6.55 14.19
C LEU A 146 -3.88 5.17 14.84
N GLU A 147 -4.21 5.05 16.11
CA GLU A 147 -4.21 3.77 16.83
C GLU A 147 -5.19 2.78 16.21
N TYR A 148 -6.44 3.24 15.95
CA TYR A 148 -7.45 2.42 15.29
C TYR A 148 -6.99 1.98 13.90
N ARG A 149 -6.41 2.88 13.10
CA ARG A 149 -5.89 2.57 11.77
C ARG A 149 -4.72 1.60 11.84
N THR A 150 -3.85 1.72 12.83
CA THR A 150 -2.74 0.77 13.04
C THR A 150 -3.27 -0.65 13.24
N LYS A 151 -4.28 -0.82 14.07
CA LYS A 151 -4.95 -2.11 14.27
C LYS A 151 -5.62 -2.59 12.97
N MET A 152 -6.42 -1.76 12.33
CA MET A 152 -7.11 -2.07 11.07
C MET A 152 -6.13 -2.52 9.97
N MET A 153 -4.99 -1.83 9.81
CA MET A 153 -3.98 -2.17 8.80
C MET A 153 -3.25 -3.48 9.13
N GLN A 154 -3.05 -3.80 10.40
CA GLN A 154 -2.50 -5.09 10.78
C GLN A 154 -3.49 -6.22 10.49
N GLU A 155 -4.75 -6.07 10.89
CA GLU A 155 -5.81 -7.07 10.65
C GLU A 155 -6.06 -7.27 9.15
N TRP A 156 -6.05 -6.19 8.35
CA TRP A 156 -6.08 -6.26 6.89
C TRP A 156 -4.94 -7.10 6.33
N SER A 157 -3.73 -6.86 6.80
CA SER A 157 -2.55 -7.58 6.32
C SER A 157 -2.57 -9.06 6.71
N ASP A 158 -3.05 -9.38 7.91
CA ASP A 158 -3.23 -10.76 8.38
C ASP A 158 -4.31 -11.47 7.55
N PHE A 159 -5.42 -10.79 7.21
CA PHE A 159 -6.45 -11.30 6.32
C PHE A 159 -5.88 -11.61 4.92
N ILE A 160 -5.17 -10.67 4.29
CA ILE A 160 -4.54 -10.89 2.98
C ILE A 160 -3.56 -12.07 3.02
N ASN A 161 -2.75 -12.16 4.08
CA ASN A 161 -1.81 -13.27 4.24
C ASN A 161 -2.52 -14.63 4.43
N SER A 162 -3.67 -14.65 5.10
CA SER A 162 -4.48 -15.86 5.26
C SER A 162 -5.01 -16.40 3.92
N LEU A 163 -5.38 -15.51 2.99
CA LEU A 163 -5.84 -15.89 1.67
C LEU A 163 -4.73 -16.55 0.84
N ARG A 164 -3.49 -16.13 1.01
CA ARG A 164 -2.32 -16.72 0.35
C ARG A 164 -2.15 -18.19 0.70
N ASN A 165 -2.45 -18.60 1.92
CA ASN A 165 -2.33 -19.97 2.41
C ASN A 165 -3.53 -20.86 2.01
N LYS A 166 -4.61 -20.26 1.50
CA LYS A 166 -5.81 -20.95 1.01
C LYS A 166 -5.82 -21.18 -0.49
N ILE A 167 -4.68 -21.09 -1.18
CA ILE A 167 -4.60 -21.41 -2.61
C ILE A 167 -4.89 -22.90 -2.75
N VAL A 168 -6.15 -23.21 -3.06
CA VAL A 168 -6.55 -24.54 -3.55
C VAL A 168 -5.82 -24.74 -4.89
N PRO A 169 -5.03 -25.80 -5.07
CA PRO A 169 -4.40 -26.07 -6.37
C PRO A 169 -5.48 -26.11 -7.44
N PHE A 170 -5.29 -25.37 -8.53
CA PHE A 170 -6.22 -25.43 -9.67
C PHE A 170 -6.35 -26.89 -10.08
N PRO A 171 -7.55 -27.46 -10.17
CA PRO A 171 -7.70 -28.84 -10.62
C PRO A 171 -7.10 -28.93 -12.02
N LYS A 172 -6.10 -29.82 -12.19
CA LYS A 172 -5.54 -30.09 -13.51
C LYS A 172 -6.68 -30.55 -14.40
N TYR A 173 -6.92 -29.82 -15.48
CA TYR A 173 -7.89 -30.22 -16.50
C TYR A 173 -7.46 -31.60 -17.01
N LYS A 174 -8.22 -32.64 -16.70
CA LYS A 174 -8.03 -33.92 -17.34
C LYS A 174 -8.56 -33.76 -18.75
N GLN A 175 -7.66 -33.73 -19.74
CA GLN A 175 -8.06 -33.92 -21.11
C GLN A 175 -8.69 -35.32 -21.20
N ALA A 176 -9.95 -35.38 -21.64
CA ALA A 176 -10.64 -36.60 -21.97
C ALA A 176 -10.10 -37.14 -23.30
#